data_76afaeb5628ca43bcf31c5f9e7325464
#
_entry.id   76afaeb5628ca43bcf31c5f9e7325464
#
_cell.length_a   1.000
_cell.length_b   1.000
_cell.length_c   1.000
_cell.angle_alpha   90.00
_cell.angle_beta   90.00
_cell.angle_gamma   90.00
#
_symmetry.space_group_name_H-M   'P 1'
#
loop_
_entity.id
_entity.type
_entity.pdbx_description
1 polymer ?
#
loop_
_entity_poly.entity_id
_entity_poly.type
_entity_poly.pdbx_seq_one_letter_code
_entity_poly.pdbx_strand_id
1 'polypeptide(L)'
;QIIVDMKIFERLFITAAMMLCLTGCFSHEEYIPEKPPVDKEEEKPEEEKPDVEDPAPDYSEFELNVVGRYLKDSEGNIVNLHGFGQTYSPFFNNWGWNNYDVNACLSYNKRMIDEVLAAGWRMDFIRMHMDPYWSDDPNQESVRYEGHERFSETRFRKYLDEVFVPMAEYMISKGLYVVMRPPGVSPEKIAVGDDYQAFLLKVWEIVSKHKKIRNNGRIMFELANEPIHIKGPDGTYAGSGDGHFQKMSEYFQAIVDKIRGNCRNIIWVPGLGYQSQYAGYATYPIKGENIG
;
A
#
# COMPACT_ATOMS: atom_id res chain seq x y z
N GLN A 1 -18.89 46.18 26.36
CA GLN A 1 -17.86 45.75 27.36
C GLN A 1 -17.69 44.23 27.36
N ILE A 2 -18.76 43.40 27.08
CA ILE A 2 -18.70 41.94 27.10
C ILE A 2 -18.03 41.33 25.84
N ILE A 3 -18.05 42.00 24.70
CA ILE A 3 -17.46 41.52 23.42
C ILE A 3 -15.93 41.69 23.38
N VAL A 4 -15.39 42.60 24.17
CA VAL A 4 -13.93 42.85 24.24
C VAL A 4 -13.23 41.78 25.07
N ASP A 5 -13.90 41.26 26.10
CA ASP A 5 -13.34 40.23 26.99
C ASP A 5 -13.24 38.83 26.35
N MET A 6 -14.14 38.50 25.42
CA MET A 6 -14.08 37.21 24.71
C MET A 6 -12.90 37.10 23.74
N LYS A 7 -12.49 38.19 23.10
CA LYS A 7 -11.33 38.17 22.18
C LYS A 7 -9.97 38.12 22.91
N ILE A 8 -9.93 38.57 24.12
CA ILE A 8 -8.73 38.47 24.96
C ILE A 8 -8.59 37.04 25.50
N PHE A 9 -9.71 36.39 25.84
CA PHE A 9 -9.70 35.02 26.33
C PHE A 9 -9.29 34.01 25.23
N GLU A 10 -9.77 34.15 23.99
CA GLU A 10 -9.35 33.30 22.87
C GLU A 10 -7.86 33.47 22.52
N ARG A 11 -7.32 34.70 22.60
CA ARG A 11 -5.89 34.94 22.37
C ARG A 11 -5.00 34.36 23.47
N LEU A 12 -5.44 34.40 24.72
CA LEU A 12 -4.73 33.79 25.84
C LEU A 12 -4.75 32.24 25.78
N PHE A 13 -5.85 31.65 25.30
CA PHE A 13 -5.93 30.20 25.15
C PHE A 13 -5.07 29.66 24.00
N ILE A 14 -4.99 30.40 22.89
CA ILE A 14 -4.13 30.04 21.76
C ILE A 14 -2.65 30.17 22.13
N THR A 15 -2.29 31.17 22.92
CA THR A 15 -0.90 31.38 23.37
C THR A 15 -0.49 30.32 24.41
N ALA A 16 -1.38 29.90 25.29
CA ALA A 16 -1.14 28.84 26.28
C ALA A 16 -1.05 27.45 25.62
N ALA A 17 -1.86 27.19 24.62
CA ALA A 17 -1.80 25.94 23.85
C ALA A 17 -0.51 25.84 23.01
N MET A 18 -0.04 26.93 22.44
CA MET A 18 1.25 26.97 21.75
C MET A 18 2.47 26.86 22.70
N MET A 19 2.40 27.38 23.92
CA MET A 19 3.49 27.22 24.90
C MET A 19 3.56 25.79 25.49
N LEU A 20 2.45 25.05 25.60
CA LEU A 20 2.47 23.66 26.06
C LEU A 20 3.00 22.69 25.00
N CYS A 21 2.94 23.04 23.72
CA CYS A 21 3.54 22.23 22.65
C CYS A 21 5.04 22.40 22.48
N LEU A 22 5.65 23.46 23.10
CA LEU A 22 7.08 23.76 22.96
C LEU A 22 7.96 23.18 24.07
N THR A 23 7.40 22.58 25.11
CA THR A 23 8.17 22.00 26.22
C THR A 23 8.33 20.48 26.18
N GLY A 24 7.87 19.82 25.10
CA GLY A 24 7.93 18.38 24.92
C GLY A 24 9.02 17.84 24.00
N CYS A 25 9.87 18.70 23.43
CA CYS A 25 11.01 18.24 22.64
C CYS A 25 12.26 18.10 23.53
N PHE A 26 12.40 16.94 24.18
CA PHE A 26 13.71 16.51 24.64
C PHE A 26 14.50 16.04 23.42
N SER A 27 15.50 16.83 23.02
CA SER A 27 16.54 16.47 22.09
C SER A 27 17.40 15.36 22.72
N HIS A 28 17.23 14.14 22.32
CA HIS A 28 18.29 13.16 22.40
C HIS A 28 19.18 13.38 21.16
N GLU A 29 20.28 14.09 21.33
CA GLU A 29 21.39 14.07 20.40
C GLU A 29 22.06 12.70 20.55
N GLU A 30 21.67 11.72 19.70
CA GLU A 30 22.50 10.53 19.52
C GLU A 30 23.68 10.91 18.64
N TYR A 31 24.88 10.72 19.22
CA TYR A 31 26.16 10.83 18.54
C TYR A 31 26.19 9.87 17.34
N ILE A 32 26.21 10.41 16.13
CA ILE A 32 26.41 9.67 14.88
C ILE A 32 27.89 9.77 14.52
N PRO A 33 28.68 8.68 14.60
CA PRO A 33 30.09 8.73 14.17
C PRO A 33 30.14 8.87 12.62
N GLU A 34 30.96 9.81 12.16
CA GLU A 34 31.27 9.95 10.72
C GLU A 34 31.91 8.67 10.18
N LYS A 35 31.32 8.13 9.11
CA LYS A 35 31.90 6.99 8.40
C LYS A 35 33.00 7.44 7.43
N PRO A 36 34.09 6.67 7.30
CA PRO A 36 35.11 6.92 6.29
C PRO A 36 34.53 6.71 4.87
N PRO A 37 35.10 7.37 3.85
CA PRO A 37 34.63 7.24 2.47
C PRO A 37 34.79 5.81 1.98
N VAL A 38 33.72 5.25 1.42
CA VAL A 38 33.71 3.92 0.78
C VAL A 38 34.16 4.10 -0.67
N ASP A 39 35.23 3.40 -1.04
CA ASP A 39 35.67 3.28 -2.42
C ASP A 39 34.56 2.67 -3.28
N LYS A 40 34.28 3.27 -4.42
CA LYS A 40 33.33 2.77 -5.42
C LYS A 40 33.97 1.58 -6.14
N GLU A 41 33.62 0.37 -5.74
CA GLU A 41 33.82 -0.80 -6.60
C GLU A 41 32.75 -0.81 -7.68
N GLU A 42 33.17 -0.88 -8.94
CA GLU A 42 32.30 -1.07 -10.10
C GLU A 42 31.67 -2.47 -10.03
N GLU A 43 30.35 -2.53 -9.81
CA GLU A 43 29.58 -3.78 -9.89
C GLU A 43 29.62 -4.32 -11.32
N LYS A 44 30.24 -5.47 -11.52
CA LYS A 44 30.10 -6.27 -12.73
C LYS A 44 28.68 -6.82 -12.82
N PRO A 45 28.09 -6.90 -14.03
CA PRO A 45 26.80 -7.56 -14.20
C PRO A 45 26.87 -9.01 -13.72
N GLU A 46 26.06 -9.38 -12.74
CA GLU A 46 25.88 -10.79 -12.35
C GLU A 46 25.22 -11.55 -13.50
N GLU A 47 25.88 -12.63 -13.96
CA GLU A 47 25.26 -13.61 -14.86
C GLU A 47 24.03 -14.23 -14.16
N GLU A 48 22.86 -14.13 -14.80
CA GLU A 48 21.64 -14.79 -14.36
C GLU A 48 21.89 -16.30 -14.27
N LYS A 49 21.94 -16.83 -13.06
CA LYS A 49 21.91 -18.28 -12.80
C LYS A 49 20.54 -18.82 -13.22
N PRO A 50 20.48 -19.94 -13.96
CA PRO A 50 19.19 -20.53 -14.29
C PRO A 50 18.42 -20.84 -13.01
N ASP A 51 17.19 -20.35 -12.94
CA ASP A 51 16.24 -20.59 -11.86
C ASP A 51 16.04 -22.09 -11.66
N VAL A 52 16.59 -22.64 -10.58
CA VAL A 52 16.15 -23.94 -10.07
C VAL A 52 14.75 -23.72 -9.50
N GLU A 53 13.74 -24.21 -10.18
CA GLU A 53 12.36 -24.15 -9.73
C GLU A 53 12.21 -24.97 -8.43
N ASP A 54 12.28 -24.30 -7.27
CA ASP A 54 11.65 -24.84 -6.08
C ASP A 54 10.14 -24.96 -6.34
N PRO A 55 9.51 -26.11 -6.04
CA PRO A 55 8.09 -26.25 -6.22
C PRO A 55 7.39 -25.13 -5.43
N ALA A 56 6.60 -24.32 -6.14
CA ALA A 56 5.79 -23.27 -5.51
C ALA A 56 4.95 -23.92 -4.39
N PRO A 57 4.84 -23.30 -3.19
CA PRO A 57 3.97 -23.80 -2.15
C PRO A 57 2.57 -24.03 -2.73
N ASP A 58 2.00 -25.21 -2.47
CA ASP A 58 0.65 -25.52 -2.88
C ASP A 58 -0.35 -24.74 -2.01
N TYR A 59 -0.74 -23.57 -2.49
CA TYR A 59 -1.80 -22.73 -1.89
C TYR A 59 -3.16 -23.08 -2.52
N SER A 60 -3.41 -24.33 -2.87
CA SER A 60 -4.52 -24.77 -3.69
C SER A 60 -5.91 -24.53 -3.11
N GLU A 61 -6.05 -24.19 -1.84
CA GLU A 61 -7.34 -23.88 -1.24
C GLU A 61 -7.36 -22.43 -0.71
N PHE A 62 -8.08 -21.56 -1.43
CA PHE A 62 -8.46 -20.27 -0.90
C PHE A 62 -9.51 -20.48 0.20
N GLU A 63 -9.15 -20.18 1.45
CA GLU A 63 -10.09 -20.25 2.58
C GLU A 63 -11.24 -19.25 2.43
N LEU A 64 -10.99 -18.13 1.75
CA LEU A 64 -11.94 -17.07 1.49
C LEU A 64 -12.13 -16.83 0.00
N ASN A 65 -13.38 -16.55 -0.39
CA ASN A 65 -13.75 -16.19 -1.76
C ASN A 65 -14.78 -15.06 -1.75
N VAL A 66 -14.76 -14.21 -2.77
CA VAL A 66 -15.81 -13.22 -3.00
C VAL A 66 -16.94 -13.87 -3.79
N VAL A 67 -18.13 -13.90 -3.19
CA VAL A 67 -19.35 -14.47 -3.79
C VAL A 67 -20.45 -13.41 -3.77
N GLY A 68 -20.74 -12.86 -4.93
CA GLY A 68 -21.60 -11.68 -5.07
C GLY A 68 -20.98 -10.50 -4.33
N ARG A 69 -21.70 -9.97 -3.34
CA ARG A 69 -21.24 -8.81 -2.52
C ARG A 69 -20.61 -9.22 -1.18
N TYR A 70 -20.35 -10.50 -0.98
CA TYR A 70 -19.90 -11.02 0.32
C TYR A 70 -18.57 -11.73 0.19
N LEU A 71 -17.74 -11.56 1.20
CA LEU A 71 -16.60 -12.44 1.47
C LEU A 71 -17.14 -13.67 2.20
N LYS A 72 -16.83 -14.85 1.71
CA LYS A 72 -17.29 -16.13 2.26
C LYS A 72 -16.14 -17.09 2.49
N ASP A 73 -16.28 -17.91 3.53
CA ASP A 73 -15.39 -19.04 3.79
C ASP A 73 -15.74 -20.26 2.91
N SER A 74 -14.98 -21.34 3.06
CA SER A 74 -15.18 -22.61 2.34
C SER A 74 -16.51 -23.30 2.66
N GLU A 75 -17.14 -22.98 3.81
CA GLU A 75 -18.44 -23.50 4.21
C GLU A 75 -19.60 -22.62 3.71
N GLY A 76 -19.31 -21.48 3.07
CA GLY A 76 -20.28 -20.53 2.54
C GLY A 76 -20.77 -19.50 3.57
N ASN A 77 -20.20 -19.46 4.78
CA ASN A 77 -20.51 -18.44 5.77
C ASN A 77 -19.96 -17.07 5.37
N ILE A 78 -20.69 -16.01 5.70
CA ILE A 78 -20.20 -14.63 5.50
C ILE A 78 -19.12 -14.32 6.55
N VAL A 79 -17.99 -13.84 6.06
CA VAL A 79 -16.85 -13.46 6.90
C VAL A 79 -16.68 -11.94 6.91
N ASN A 80 -16.56 -11.39 8.12
CA ASN A 80 -16.22 -9.99 8.33
C ASN A 80 -14.84 -9.91 8.99
N LEU A 81 -13.88 -9.36 8.26
CA LEU A 81 -12.51 -9.22 8.74
C LEU A 81 -12.33 -7.90 9.50
N HIS A 82 -11.59 -7.95 10.60
CA HIS A 82 -11.15 -6.80 11.37
C HIS A 82 -9.64 -6.67 11.28
N GLY A 83 -9.13 -5.47 11.10
CA GLY A 83 -7.69 -5.27 10.98
C GLY A 83 -7.30 -3.80 11.03
N PHE A 84 -6.04 -3.53 10.77
CA PHE A 84 -5.51 -2.17 10.72
C PHE A 84 -4.51 -1.98 9.59
N GLY A 85 -4.23 -0.71 9.26
CA GLY A 85 -3.16 -0.34 8.35
C GLY A 85 -1.85 -0.18 9.10
N GLN A 86 -0.77 -0.76 8.58
CA GLN A 86 0.57 -0.60 9.12
C GLN A 86 1.51 -0.05 8.06
N THR A 87 2.32 0.94 8.44
CA THR A 87 3.42 1.45 7.64
C THR A 87 4.71 0.73 7.98
N TYR A 88 5.61 0.60 7.02
CA TYR A 88 6.94 0.04 7.28
C TYR A 88 7.85 0.98 8.09
N SER A 89 7.61 2.27 8.02
CA SER A 89 8.42 3.29 8.69
C SER A 89 7.75 3.76 9.97
N PRO A 90 8.48 3.99 11.08
CA PRO A 90 7.94 4.60 12.28
C PRO A 90 7.44 6.03 12.04
N PHE A 91 7.86 6.67 10.95
CA PHE A 91 7.47 8.00 10.55
C PHE A 91 6.87 7.95 9.15
N PHE A 92 5.64 8.41 9.02
CA PHE A 92 4.88 8.33 7.80
C PHE A 92 5.56 9.08 6.64
N ASN A 93 5.87 8.36 5.55
CA ASN A 93 6.35 8.83 4.25
C ASN A 93 7.69 9.59 4.19
N ASN A 94 8.24 10.11 5.28
CA ASN A 94 9.42 10.97 5.24
C ASN A 94 10.71 10.28 5.70
N TRP A 95 10.60 9.11 6.28
CA TRP A 95 11.72 8.43 6.93
C TRP A 95 11.85 7.03 6.39
N GLY A 96 12.83 6.87 5.51
CA GLY A 96 13.26 5.54 5.08
C GLY A 96 14.10 4.87 6.16
N TRP A 97 14.39 3.61 5.95
CA TRP A 97 15.34 2.85 6.77
C TRP A 97 16.73 3.09 6.21
N ASN A 98 17.57 3.80 6.92
CA ASN A 98 18.93 4.18 6.54
C ASN A 98 19.60 3.16 5.61
N ASN A 99 20.00 3.59 4.42
CA ASN A 99 20.65 2.73 3.43
C ASN A 99 19.96 1.38 3.18
N TYR A 100 18.62 1.37 3.15
CA TYR A 100 17.88 0.14 2.90
C TYR A 100 18.05 -0.92 4.02
N ASP A 101 17.97 -0.53 5.29
CA ASP A 101 18.12 -1.44 6.43
C ASP A 101 16.87 -2.32 6.61
N VAL A 102 16.89 -3.46 5.90
CA VAL A 102 15.82 -4.46 5.92
C VAL A 102 15.65 -5.05 7.33
N ASN A 103 16.75 -5.34 8.03
CA ASN A 103 16.69 -6.01 9.34
C ASN A 103 16.02 -5.11 10.38
N ALA A 104 16.37 -3.83 10.41
CA ALA A 104 15.72 -2.88 11.31
C ALA A 104 14.24 -2.72 10.98
N CYS A 105 13.88 -2.62 9.69
CA CYS A 105 12.50 -2.56 9.22
C CYS A 105 11.69 -3.78 9.66
N LEU A 106 12.16 -4.99 9.37
CA LEU A 106 11.46 -6.22 9.72
C LEU A 106 11.31 -6.38 11.24
N SER A 107 12.37 -6.09 12.01
CA SER A 107 12.33 -6.19 13.47
C SER A 107 11.33 -5.23 14.09
N TYR A 108 11.28 -3.98 13.62
CA TYR A 108 10.32 -2.98 14.08
C TYR A 108 8.88 -3.42 13.80
N ASN A 109 8.59 -3.81 12.57
CA ASN A 109 7.23 -4.15 12.15
C ASN A 109 6.72 -5.44 12.83
N LYS A 110 7.58 -6.46 12.97
CA LYS A 110 7.24 -7.69 13.69
C LYS A 110 6.90 -7.41 15.15
N ARG A 111 7.71 -6.57 15.82
CA ARG A 111 7.43 -6.15 17.20
C ARG A 111 6.10 -5.44 17.32
N MET A 112 5.78 -4.49 16.43
CA MET A 112 4.50 -3.78 16.45
C MET A 112 3.30 -4.72 16.32
N ILE A 113 3.39 -5.71 15.44
CA ILE A 113 2.36 -6.74 15.27
C ILE A 113 2.20 -7.55 16.56
N ASP A 114 3.29 -8.01 17.14
CA ASP A 114 3.27 -8.79 18.37
C ASP A 114 2.69 -7.99 19.55
N GLU A 115 3.02 -6.72 19.69
CA GLU A 115 2.51 -5.83 20.72
C GLU A 115 0.99 -5.63 20.59
N VAL A 116 0.47 -5.44 19.38
CA VAL A 116 -0.98 -5.29 19.13
C VAL A 116 -1.72 -6.59 19.45
N LEU A 117 -1.19 -7.74 19.03
CA LEU A 117 -1.76 -9.04 19.34
C LEU A 117 -1.73 -9.32 20.85
N ALA A 118 -0.62 -9.03 21.53
CA ALA A 118 -0.46 -9.21 22.96
C ALA A 118 -1.39 -8.31 23.79
N ALA A 119 -1.74 -7.14 23.25
CA ALA A 119 -2.74 -6.25 23.86
C ALA A 119 -4.19 -6.78 23.75
N GLY A 120 -4.39 -7.92 23.09
CA GLY A 120 -5.70 -8.58 22.97
C GLY A 120 -6.60 -7.97 21.89
N TRP A 121 -6.05 -7.22 20.95
CA TRP A 121 -6.83 -6.72 19.82
C TRP A 121 -7.25 -7.88 18.92
N ARG A 122 -8.53 -7.93 18.57
CA ARG A 122 -9.01 -8.82 17.52
C ARG A 122 -8.51 -8.32 16.19
N MET A 123 -7.75 -9.16 15.51
CA MET A 123 -7.12 -8.81 14.24
C MET A 123 -7.15 -10.02 13.31
N ASP A 124 -7.78 -9.85 12.15
CA ASP A 124 -7.90 -10.87 11.11
C ASP A 124 -6.97 -10.54 9.92
N PHE A 125 -6.66 -9.24 9.70
CA PHE A 125 -5.77 -8.83 8.61
C PHE A 125 -4.94 -7.60 8.95
N ILE A 126 -3.86 -7.41 8.20
CA ILE A 126 -3.08 -6.17 8.16
C ILE A 126 -3.04 -5.64 6.73
N ARG A 127 -3.42 -4.37 6.56
CA ARG A 127 -3.23 -3.63 5.33
C ARG A 127 -1.83 -3.03 5.33
N MET A 128 -0.95 -3.58 4.49
CA MET A 128 0.44 -3.15 4.41
C MET A 128 0.58 -1.89 3.59
N HIS A 129 1.13 -0.85 4.20
CA HIS A 129 1.47 0.37 3.51
C HIS A 129 2.78 0.17 2.73
N MET A 130 2.72 0.30 1.41
CA MET A 130 3.92 0.26 0.58
C MET A 130 4.50 1.67 0.47
N ASP A 131 5.54 1.90 1.23
CA ASP A 131 6.30 3.15 1.20
C ASP A 131 7.08 3.23 -0.13
N PRO A 132 6.95 4.34 -0.89
CA PRO A 132 7.70 4.54 -2.13
C PRO A 132 9.22 4.45 -1.96
N TYR A 133 9.74 4.73 -0.78
CA TYR A 133 11.15 4.58 -0.44
C TYR A 133 11.74 3.24 -0.90
N TRP A 134 10.96 2.15 -0.79
CA TRP A 134 11.42 0.81 -1.14
C TRP A 134 11.46 0.53 -2.65
N SER A 135 10.73 1.30 -3.45
CA SER A 135 10.57 1.09 -4.89
C SER A 135 11.10 2.22 -5.76
N ASP A 136 11.38 3.37 -5.18
CA ASP A 136 11.85 4.53 -5.92
C ASP A 136 13.35 4.47 -6.21
N ASP A 137 13.75 5.01 -7.36
CA ASP A 137 15.15 5.23 -7.69
C ASP A 137 15.74 6.29 -6.74
N PRO A 138 16.74 5.93 -5.91
CA PRO A 138 17.32 6.86 -4.96
C PRO A 138 18.14 7.99 -5.61
N ASN A 139 18.49 7.86 -6.91
CA ASN A 139 19.25 8.85 -7.64
C ASN A 139 18.38 9.93 -8.30
N GLN A 140 17.05 9.79 -8.23
CA GLN A 140 16.13 10.79 -8.73
C GLN A 140 15.66 11.72 -7.61
N GLU A 141 15.45 13.00 -7.92
CA GLU A 141 14.94 13.96 -6.95
C GLU A 141 13.59 13.55 -6.38
N SER A 142 13.38 13.85 -5.09
CA SER A 142 12.17 13.50 -4.38
C SER A 142 10.98 14.34 -4.87
N VAL A 143 10.10 13.72 -5.63
CA VAL A 143 8.74 14.23 -5.82
C VAL A 143 7.90 13.69 -4.66
N ARG A 144 7.34 14.59 -3.87
CA ARG A 144 6.64 14.24 -2.63
C ARG A 144 5.37 13.43 -2.95
N TYR A 145 5.26 12.20 -2.41
CA TYR A 145 4.05 11.37 -2.33
C TYR A 145 3.60 10.59 -3.58
N GLU A 146 4.03 10.92 -4.77
CA GLU A 146 3.64 10.25 -6.00
C GLU A 146 4.72 9.24 -6.39
N GLY A 147 4.60 7.99 -5.95
CA GLY A 147 5.64 6.95 -6.12
C GLY A 147 5.81 6.41 -7.54
N HIS A 148 5.06 6.90 -8.53
CA HIS A 148 5.10 6.33 -9.87
C HIS A 148 6.17 6.96 -10.78
N GLU A 149 6.54 8.23 -10.59
CA GLU A 149 7.50 8.93 -11.44
C GLU A 149 8.95 8.43 -11.29
N ARG A 150 9.27 7.91 -10.12
CA ARG A 150 10.61 7.42 -9.77
C ARG A 150 10.68 5.91 -9.63
N PHE A 151 9.65 5.21 -10.04
CA PHE A 151 9.55 3.78 -9.87
C PHE A 151 10.70 3.03 -10.55
N SER A 152 11.44 2.23 -9.78
CA SER A 152 12.47 1.32 -10.22
C SER A 152 11.98 -0.12 -10.10
N GLU A 153 11.81 -0.80 -11.23
CA GLU A 153 11.38 -2.20 -11.25
C GLU A 153 12.36 -3.10 -10.48
N THR A 154 13.67 -2.90 -10.68
CA THR A 154 14.72 -3.68 -9.99
C THR A 154 14.61 -3.50 -8.48
N ARG A 155 14.47 -2.25 -8.02
CA ARG A 155 14.35 -1.97 -6.58
C ARG A 155 13.04 -2.50 -6.02
N PHE A 156 11.94 -2.45 -6.78
CA PHE A 156 10.67 -3.00 -6.37
C PHE A 156 10.71 -4.53 -6.24
N ARG A 157 11.33 -5.24 -7.18
CA ARG A 157 11.53 -6.69 -7.08
C ARG A 157 12.35 -7.06 -5.85
N LYS A 158 13.45 -6.36 -5.61
CA LYS A 158 14.26 -6.53 -4.38
C LYS A 158 13.43 -6.32 -3.12
N TYR A 159 12.59 -5.27 -3.08
CA TYR A 159 11.68 -5.03 -1.98
C TYR A 159 10.69 -6.19 -1.77
N LEU A 160 10.11 -6.74 -2.82
CA LEU A 160 9.20 -7.88 -2.71
C LEU A 160 9.87 -9.06 -2.03
N ASP A 161 11.09 -9.39 -2.44
CA ASP A 161 11.83 -10.54 -1.91
C ASP A 161 12.35 -10.32 -0.48
N GLU A 162 12.90 -9.16 -0.20
CA GLU A 162 13.63 -8.90 1.05
C GLU A 162 12.74 -8.32 2.16
N VAL A 163 11.65 -7.61 1.82
CA VAL A 163 10.80 -6.91 2.80
C VAL A 163 9.37 -7.42 2.80
N PHE A 164 8.67 -7.34 1.67
CA PHE A 164 7.24 -7.65 1.64
C PHE A 164 6.97 -9.12 1.96
N VAL A 165 7.62 -10.05 1.26
CA VAL A 165 7.41 -11.49 1.46
C VAL A 165 7.76 -11.93 2.88
N PRO A 166 8.92 -11.58 3.47
CA PRO A 166 9.20 -11.92 4.86
C PRO A 166 8.20 -11.35 5.87
N MET A 167 7.65 -10.16 5.61
CA MET A 167 6.59 -9.59 6.44
C MET A 167 5.28 -10.32 6.26
N ALA A 168 4.88 -10.63 5.02
CA ALA A 168 3.66 -11.37 4.75
C ALA A 168 3.71 -12.78 5.36
N GLU A 169 4.81 -13.50 5.21
CA GLU A 169 5.02 -14.80 5.83
C GLU A 169 4.93 -14.71 7.37
N TYR A 170 5.48 -13.66 7.97
CA TYR A 170 5.35 -13.43 9.41
C TYR A 170 3.89 -13.22 9.85
N MET A 171 3.14 -12.37 9.15
CA MET A 171 1.72 -12.13 9.43
C MET A 171 0.89 -13.40 9.26
N ILE A 172 1.13 -14.14 8.17
CA ILE A 172 0.47 -15.43 7.90
C ILE A 172 0.77 -16.44 9.02
N SER A 173 2.01 -16.49 9.54
CA SER A 173 2.36 -17.36 10.68
C SER A 173 1.60 -17.02 11.98
N LYS A 174 1.06 -15.81 12.08
CA LYS A 174 0.17 -15.37 13.18
C LYS A 174 -1.32 -15.61 12.88
N GLY A 175 -1.64 -16.25 11.75
CA GLY A 175 -3.03 -16.51 11.32
C GLY A 175 -3.70 -15.35 10.60
N LEU A 176 -2.96 -14.30 10.24
CA LEU A 176 -3.49 -13.08 9.63
C LEU A 176 -3.56 -13.16 8.10
N TYR A 177 -4.49 -12.43 7.52
CA TYR A 177 -4.48 -12.06 6.11
C TYR A 177 -3.65 -10.80 5.89
N VAL A 178 -3.16 -10.64 4.68
CA VAL A 178 -2.37 -9.47 4.26
C VAL A 178 -3.08 -8.78 3.11
N VAL A 179 -3.38 -7.49 3.26
CA VAL A 179 -3.86 -6.67 2.16
C VAL A 179 -2.68 -5.86 1.62
N MET A 180 -2.26 -6.19 0.41
CA MET A 180 -1.19 -5.52 -0.31
C MET A 180 -1.75 -4.41 -1.19
N ARG A 181 -1.10 -3.26 -1.20
CA ARG A 181 -1.41 -2.14 -2.09
C ARG A 181 -0.16 -1.67 -2.85
N PRO A 182 -0.29 -0.92 -3.95
CA PRO A 182 0.86 -0.43 -4.70
C PRO A 182 1.64 0.63 -3.90
N PRO A 183 2.91 0.91 -4.27
CA PRO A 183 3.69 1.97 -3.65
C PRO A 183 3.06 3.36 -3.82
N GLY A 184 3.09 4.14 -2.75
CA GLY A 184 2.64 5.52 -2.76
C GLY A 184 1.13 5.71 -2.67
N VAL A 185 0.69 6.87 -3.10
CA VAL A 185 -0.72 7.29 -3.15
C VAL A 185 -1.11 7.62 -4.59
N SER A 186 -2.39 7.52 -4.89
CA SER A 186 -2.90 7.92 -6.20
C SER A 186 -2.71 9.42 -6.41
N PRO A 187 -2.34 9.87 -7.62
CA PRO A 187 -2.43 11.28 -7.99
C PRO A 187 -3.85 11.82 -7.77
N GLU A 188 -3.96 13.12 -7.48
CA GLU A 188 -5.27 13.77 -7.35
C GLU A 188 -6.17 13.56 -8.56
N LYS A 189 -5.58 13.51 -9.75
CA LYS A 189 -6.25 13.37 -11.04
C LYS A 189 -5.67 12.22 -11.82
N ILE A 190 -6.51 11.25 -12.18
CA ILE A 190 -6.15 10.10 -13.01
C ILE A 190 -6.98 10.06 -14.29
N ALA A 191 -6.50 9.38 -15.31
CA ALA A 191 -7.21 9.17 -16.57
C ALA A 191 -6.90 7.80 -17.16
N VAL A 192 -7.86 7.20 -17.86
CA VAL A 192 -7.63 5.96 -18.59
C VAL A 192 -6.48 6.17 -19.59
N GLY A 193 -5.46 5.32 -19.49
CA GLY A 193 -4.25 5.36 -20.33
C GLY A 193 -3.18 6.36 -19.88
N ASP A 194 -3.30 6.93 -18.68
CA ASP A 194 -2.27 7.81 -18.12
C ASP A 194 -1.03 7.04 -17.57
N ASP A 195 -0.01 7.79 -17.20
CA ASP A 195 1.24 7.23 -16.69
C ASP A 195 1.04 6.49 -15.36
N TYR A 196 0.08 6.94 -14.54
CA TYR A 196 -0.22 6.25 -13.29
C TYR A 196 -0.90 4.90 -13.52
N GLN A 197 -1.80 4.78 -14.52
CA GLN A 197 -2.36 3.49 -14.90
C GLN A 197 -1.27 2.55 -15.45
N ALA A 198 -0.35 3.07 -16.28
CA ALA A 198 0.78 2.30 -16.78
C ALA A 198 1.68 1.79 -15.64
N PHE A 199 1.94 2.61 -14.63
CA PHE A 199 2.65 2.23 -13.41
C PHE A 199 1.90 1.13 -12.66
N LEU A 200 0.60 1.27 -12.40
CA LEU A 200 -0.20 0.24 -11.71
C LEU A 200 -0.21 -1.09 -12.48
N LEU A 201 -0.36 -1.05 -13.80
CA LEU A 201 -0.28 -2.24 -14.66
C LEU A 201 1.07 -2.94 -14.51
N LYS A 202 2.17 -2.18 -14.43
CA LYS A 202 3.51 -2.72 -14.23
C LYS A 202 3.70 -3.33 -12.85
N VAL A 203 3.30 -2.62 -11.80
CA VAL A 203 3.36 -3.10 -10.41
C VAL A 203 2.60 -4.41 -10.28
N TRP A 204 1.34 -4.44 -10.74
CA TRP A 204 0.49 -5.62 -10.58
C TRP A 204 0.89 -6.79 -11.49
N GLU A 205 1.53 -6.52 -12.64
CA GLU A 205 2.14 -7.58 -13.44
C GLU A 205 3.28 -8.27 -12.68
N ILE A 206 4.15 -7.50 -12.02
CA ILE A 206 5.26 -8.04 -11.24
C ILE A 206 4.73 -8.84 -10.04
N VAL A 207 3.81 -8.26 -9.28
CA VAL A 207 3.24 -8.88 -8.07
C VAL A 207 2.48 -10.16 -8.41
N SER A 208 1.61 -10.11 -9.42
CA SER A 208 0.77 -11.26 -9.80
C SER A 208 1.55 -12.45 -10.40
N LYS A 209 2.80 -12.23 -10.80
CA LYS A 209 3.73 -13.28 -11.26
C LYS A 209 4.68 -13.76 -10.16
N HIS A 210 4.75 -13.08 -9.02
CA HIS A 210 5.72 -13.40 -7.97
C HIS A 210 5.40 -14.73 -7.30
N LYS A 211 6.37 -15.67 -7.26
CA LYS A 211 6.20 -17.08 -6.84
C LYS A 211 5.53 -17.24 -5.46
N LYS A 212 5.88 -16.40 -4.49
CA LYS A 212 5.37 -16.49 -3.12
C LYS A 212 4.09 -15.68 -2.87
N ILE A 213 3.66 -14.86 -3.84
CA ILE A 213 2.50 -13.98 -3.72
C ILE A 213 1.32 -14.52 -4.55
N ARG A 214 1.59 -14.92 -5.80
CA ARG A 214 0.56 -15.42 -6.70
C ARG A 214 -0.13 -16.65 -6.10
N ASN A 215 -1.45 -16.66 -6.16
CA ASN A 215 -2.29 -17.72 -5.63
C ASN A 215 -2.11 -18.03 -4.12
N ASN A 216 -1.46 -17.13 -3.36
CA ASN A 216 -1.46 -17.22 -1.92
C ASN A 216 -2.79 -16.67 -1.38
N GLY A 217 -3.67 -17.56 -0.93
CA GLY A 217 -5.02 -17.21 -0.45
C GLY A 217 -5.05 -16.30 0.77
N ARG A 218 -3.92 -16.15 1.46
CA ARG A 218 -3.78 -15.22 2.59
C ARG A 218 -3.34 -13.81 2.18
N ILE A 219 -3.01 -13.58 0.89
CA ILE A 219 -2.60 -12.26 0.38
C ILE A 219 -3.68 -11.75 -0.58
N MET A 220 -4.24 -10.59 -0.25
CA MET A 220 -5.25 -9.88 -1.03
C MET A 220 -4.64 -8.62 -1.64
N PHE A 221 -5.17 -8.17 -2.78
CA PHE A 221 -4.66 -7.01 -3.51
C PHE A 221 -5.64 -5.85 -3.44
N GLU A 222 -5.17 -4.68 -3.06
CA GLU A 222 -5.89 -3.41 -3.16
C GLU A 222 -5.27 -2.61 -4.30
N LEU A 223 -6.01 -2.37 -5.38
CA LEU A 223 -5.46 -1.95 -6.67
C LEU A 223 -4.79 -0.59 -6.68
N ALA A 224 -5.26 0.35 -5.87
CA ALA A 224 -4.70 1.69 -5.74
C ALA A 224 -5.04 2.29 -4.38
N ASN A 225 -4.20 3.22 -3.89
CA ASN A 225 -4.48 3.92 -2.64
C ASN A 225 -5.20 5.25 -2.93
N GLU A 226 -6.43 5.36 -2.44
CA GLU A 226 -7.20 6.62 -2.36
C GLU A 226 -7.32 7.42 -3.67
N PRO A 227 -7.76 6.83 -4.80
CA PRO A 227 -8.04 7.61 -6.00
C PRO A 227 -9.11 8.68 -5.72
N ILE A 228 -8.89 9.91 -6.23
CA ILE A 228 -9.75 11.05 -5.91
C ILE A 228 -10.64 11.39 -7.09
N HIS A 229 -10.04 11.84 -8.19
CA HIS A 229 -10.77 12.31 -9.38
C HIS A 229 -10.30 11.55 -10.63
N ILE A 230 -11.25 11.18 -11.48
CA ILE A 230 -10.96 10.59 -12.79
C ILE A 230 -11.47 11.50 -13.91
N LYS A 231 -10.78 11.50 -15.05
CA LYS A 231 -11.21 12.22 -16.24
C LYS A 231 -12.43 11.54 -16.86
N GLY A 232 -13.54 12.28 -16.94
CA GLY A 232 -14.77 11.85 -17.60
C GLY A 232 -14.73 11.97 -19.13
N PRO A 233 -15.76 11.49 -19.82
CA PRO A 233 -15.87 11.58 -21.29
C PRO A 233 -16.01 13.03 -21.78
N ASP A 234 -16.45 13.93 -20.94
CA ASP A 234 -16.55 15.38 -21.20
C ASP A 234 -15.21 16.12 -21.00
N GLY A 235 -14.15 15.41 -20.59
CA GLY A 235 -12.82 15.95 -20.33
C GLY A 235 -12.64 16.56 -18.94
N THR A 236 -13.69 16.63 -18.13
CA THR A 236 -13.60 17.12 -16.73
C THR A 236 -13.08 16.05 -15.79
N TYR A 237 -12.57 16.47 -14.62
CA TYR A 237 -12.12 15.57 -13.55
C TYR A 237 -13.10 15.66 -12.38
N ALA A 238 -13.64 14.53 -11.95
CA ALA A 238 -14.49 14.48 -10.76
C ALA A 238 -14.37 13.14 -10.01
N GLY A 239 -14.75 13.17 -8.73
CA GLY A 239 -14.81 11.99 -7.85
C GLY A 239 -16.14 11.24 -7.93
N SER A 240 -17.11 11.72 -8.71
CA SER A 240 -18.43 11.12 -8.88
C SER A 240 -19.07 11.54 -10.19
N GLY A 241 -20.18 10.89 -10.57
CA GLY A 241 -20.93 11.14 -11.79
C GLY A 241 -20.88 9.97 -12.76
N ASP A 242 -21.95 9.77 -13.53
CA ASP A 242 -22.16 8.56 -14.35
C ASP A 242 -20.99 8.30 -15.33
N GLY A 243 -20.61 9.29 -16.13
CA GLY A 243 -19.49 9.17 -17.07
C GLY A 243 -18.14 8.97 -16.37
N HIS A 244 -17.94 9.54 -15.17
CA HIS A 244 -16.73 9.33 -14.37
C HIS A 244 -16.70 7.91 -13.77
N PHE A 245 -17.83 7.38 -13.33
CA PHE A 245 -17.93 6.00 -12.85
C PHE A 245 -17.69 4.98 -13.96
N GLN A 246 -18.17 5.26 -15.18
CA GLN A 246 -17.83 4.42 -16.34
C GLN A 246 -16.31 4.39 -16.58
N LYS A 247 -15.65 5.55 -16.55
CA LYS A 247 -14.19 5.63 -16.71
C LYS A 247 -13.42 5.00 -15.55
N MET A 248 -13.94 5.09 -14.32
CA MET A 248 -13.38 4.36 -13.17
C MET A 248 -13.41 2.85 -13.40
N SER A 249 -14.54 2.32 -13.85
CA SER A 249 -14.67 0.89 -14.17
C SER A 249 -13.70 0.48 -15.29
N GLU A 250 -13.61 1.23 -16.38
CA GLU A 250 -12.68 1.01 -17.48
C GLU A 250 -11.22 1.00 -16.99
N TYR A 251 -10.86 1.96 -16.14
CA TYR A 251 -9.52 2.10 -15.58
C TYR A 251 -9.10 0.87 -14.75
N PHE A 252 -9.93 0.46 -13.80
CA PHE A 252 -9.61 -0.66 -12.91
C PHE A 252 -9.83 -2.02 -13.57
N GLN A 253 -10.74 -2.15 -14.54
CA GLN A 253 -10.90 -3.39 -15.30
C GLN A 253 -9.60 -3.79 -16.00
N ALA A 254 -8.90 -2.85 -16.62
CA ALA A 254 -7.63 -3.14 -17.28
C ALA A 254 -6.58 -3.72 -16.31
N ILE A 255 -6.57 -3.24 -15.07
CA ILE A 255 -5.65 -3.74 -14.03
C ILE A 255 -6.08 -5.13 -13.55
N VAL A 256 -7.38 -5.34 -13.33
CA VAL A 256 -7.93 -6.66 -12.98
C VAL A 256 -7.60 -7.69 -14.04
N ASP A 257 -7.79 -7.38 -15.32
CA ASP A 257 -7.51 -8.29 -16.44
C ASP A 257 -6.02 -8.68 -16.47
N LYS A 258 -5.13 -7.70 -16.19
CA LYS A 258 -3.68 -7.96 -16.07
C LYS A 258 -3.36 -8.97 -14.96
N ILE A 259 -3.96 -8.79 -13.78
CA ILE A 259 -3.77 -9.70 -12.63
C ILE A 259 -4.36 -11.08 -12.92
N ARG A 260 -5.57 -11.15 -13.46
CA ARG A 260 -6.29 -12.42 -13.70
C ARG A 260 -5.63 -13.30 -14.75
N GLY A 261 -4.81 -12.73 -15.63
CA GLY A 261 -3.92 -13.50 -16.51
C GLY A 261 -2.84 -14.30 -15.77
N ASN A 262 -2.58 -14.03 -14.49
CA ASN A 262 -1.48 -14.62 -13.73
C ASN A 262 -1.91 -15.34 -12.44
N CYS A 263 -2.93 -14.83 -11.71
CA CYS A 263 -3.30 -15.37 -10.41
C CYS A 263 -4.76 -15.09 -10.03
N ARG A 264 -5.22 -15.76 -8.93
CA ARG A 264 -6.61 -15.72 -8.44
C ARG A 264 -6.77 -15.04 -7.08
N ASN A 265 -5.73 -14.39 -6.54
CA ASN A 265 -5.83 -13.65 -5.28
C ASN A 265 -7.06 -12.74 -5.24
N ILE A 266 -7.67 -12.57 -4.08
CA ILE A 266 -8.77 -11.63 -3.90
C ILE A 266 -8.30 -10.22 -4.24
N ILE A 267 -9.10 -9.49 -5.03
CA ILE A 267 -8.84 -8.12 -5.44
C ILE A 267 -9.89 -7.21 -4.81
N TRP A 268 -9.43 -6.17 -4.12
CA TRP A 268 -10.23 -5.06 -3.66
C TRP A 268 -10.08 -3.90 -4.63
N VAL A 269 -11.18 -3.53 -5.28
CA VAL A 269 -11.21 -2.44 -6.25
C VAL A 269 -11.57 -1.15 -5.54
N PRO A 270 -10.74 -0.09 -5.61
CA PRO A 270 -11.02 1.16 -4.91
C PRO A 270 -12.11 1.98 -5.60
N GLY A 271 -12.89 2.72 -4.82
CA GLY A 271 -13.77 3.78 -5.31
C GLY A 271 -13.04 5.12 -5.46
N LEU A 272 -13.65 6.08 -6.15
CA LEU A 272 -13.18 7.48 -6.20
C LEU A 272 -13.42 8.22 -4.88
N GLY A 273 -13.03 9.49 -4.81
CA GLY A 273 -13.26 10.36 -3.66
C GLY A 273 -12.64 9.80 -2.38
N TYR A 274 -11.35 9.49 -2.39
CA TYR A 274 -10.63 8.85 -1.28
C TYR A 274 -11.24 7.49 -0.88
N GLN A 275 -11.57 6.66 -1.85
CA GLN A 275 -12.19 5.34 -1.64
C GLN A 275 -13.58 5.43 -0.97
N SER A 276 -14.34 6.48 -1.21
CA SER A 276 -15.69 6.65 -0.64
C SER A 276 -16.82 6.45 -1.66
N GLN A 277 -16.53 6.49 -2.97
CA GLN A 277 -17.51 6.49 -4.05
C GLN A 277 -17.49 5.18 -4.83
N TYR A 278 -18.25 4.18 -4.35
CA TYR A 278 -18.37 2.85 -4.95
C TYR A 278 -19.64 2.66 -5.80
N ALA A 279 -20.62 3.60 -5.72
CA ALA A 279 -21.93 3.43 -6.34
C ALA A 279 -21.85 3.13 -7.85
N GLY A 280 -20.82 3.62 -8.53
CA GLY A 280 -20.60 3.39 -9.94
C GLY A 280 -20.48 1.93 -10.34
N TYR A 281 -19.99 1.06 -9.46
CA TYR A 281 -19.85 -0.36 -9.75
C TYR A 281 -21.18 -1.13 -9.80
N ALA A 282 -22.26 -0.56 -9.28
CA ALA A 282 -23.59 -1.12 -9.46
C ALA A 282 -24.06 -1.02 -10.93
N THR A 283 -23.67 0.05 -11.63
CA THR A 283 -24.03 0.27 -13.05
C THR A 283 -22.94 -0.25 -13.99
N TYR A 284 -21.68 -0.08 -13.63
CA TYR A 284 -20.51 -0.45 -14.41
C TYR A 284 -19.66 -1.45 -13.62
N PRO A 285 -20.12 -2.71 -13.45
CA PRO A 285 -19.43 -3.69 -12.61
C PRO A 285 -18.08 -4.12 -13.22
N ILE A 286 -17.09 -4.32 -12.36
CA ILE A 286 -15.85 -4.98 -12.72
C ILE A 286 -16.14 -6.46 -12.96
N LYS A 287 -15.60 -6.99 -14.05
CA LYS A 287 -15.75 -8.40 -14.42
C LYS A 287 -14.56 -9.23 -13.95
N GLY A 288 -14.84 -10.41 -13.43
CA GLY A 288 -13.83 -11.35 -12.98
C GLY A 288 -14.28 -12.13 -11.73
N GLU A 289 -13.46 -13.07 -11.31
CA GLU A 289 -13.67 -13.86 -10.09
C GLU A 289 -12.92 -13.22 -8.91
N ASN A 290 -13.40 -13.45 -7.68
CA ASN A 290 -12.76 -12.98 -6.44
C ASN A 290 -12.45 -11.48 -6.43
N ILE A 291 -13.43 -10.66 -6.81
CA ILE A 291 -13.36 -9.21 -6.85
C ILE A 291 -14.37 -8.64 -5.85
N GLY A 292 -13.87 -7.78 -4.92
CA GLY A 292 -14.64 -7.07 -3.92
C GLY A 292 -14.47 -5.55 -4.01
#